data_fca41dfe588158cb708ed26fabf3e4a9
#
_entry.id   fca41dfe588158cb708ed26fabf3e4a9
#
_cell.length_a   1.000
_cell.length_b   1.000
_cell.length_c   1.000
_cell.angle_alpha   90.00
_cell.angle_beta   90.00
_cell.angle_gamma   90.00
#
_symmetry.space_group_name_H-M   'P 1'
#
loop_
_entity.id
_entity.type
_entity.pdbx_description
1 polymer ?
#
loop_
_entity_poly.entity_id
_entity_poly.type
_entity_poly.pdbx_seq_one_letter_code
_entity_poly.pdbx_strand_id
1 'polypeptide(L)'
;MIKLIATDVDGTLVKDGTMTINPEYMTVIRKLTELGITFVVCSGRQYDSERKLFEPVKDLVYFVSDGGTVIRKNDKILKVHTLPDEVWKRMHHMVKEKMLECDCFIATPECCYAENENGRMFRWLRDSYGYDMRKEIGRAHV
;
A
#
# COMPACT_ATOMS: atom_id res chain seq x y z
N MET A 1 -15.54 9.58 -24.32
CA MET A 1 -16.17 9.36 -23.00
C MET A 1 -15.12 8.74 -22.06
N ILE A 2 -14.92 9.29 -20.87
CA ILE A 2 -14.00 8.76 -19.86
C ILE A 2 -14.55 7.42 -19.35
N LYS A 3 -13.72 6.38 -19.30
CA LYS A 3 -14.10 5.04 -18.85
C LYS A 3 -13.39 4.60 -17.56
N LEU A 4 -12.29 5.27 -17.22
CA LEU A 4 -11.48 4.98 -16.07
C LEU A 4 -10.94 6.28 -15.47
N ILE A 5 -10.95 6.36 -14.13
CA ILE A 5 -10.30 7.42 -13.36
C ILE A 5 -9.33 6.72 -12.39
N ALA A 6 -8.06 7.07 -12.49
CA ALA A 6 -7.04 6.67 -11.54
C ALA A 6 -6.60 7.89 -10.73
N THR A 7 -6.50 7.75 -9.42
CA THR A 7 -6.13 8.85 -8.51
C THR A 7 -5.08 8.41 -7.52
N ASP A 8 -4.17 9.32 -7.22
CA ASP A 8 -3.29 9.21 -6.07
C ASP A 8 -4.07 9.51 -4.77
N VAL A 9 -3.51 9.13 -3.63
CA VAL A 9 -4.13 9.23 -2.32
C VAL A 9 -3.52 10.35 -1.49
N ASP A 10 -2.24 10.24 -1.15
CA ASP A 10 -1.55 11.16 -0.26
C ASP A 10 -1.24 12.49 -0.96
N GLY A 11 -1.64 13.59 -0.32
CA GLY A 11 -1.53 14.93 -0.95
C GLY A 11 -2.59 15.21 -2.03
N THR A 12 -3.44 14.23 -2.38
CA THR A 12 -4.51 14.36 -3.39
C THR A 12 -5.89 14.20 -2.78
N LEU A 13 -6.22 13.04 -2.22
CA LEU A 13 -7.52 12.76 -1.59
C LEU A 13 -7.48 12.91 -0.07
N VAL A 14 -6.30 12.71 0.51
CA VAL A 14 -6.06 12.85 1.95
C VAL A 14 -4.79 13.67 2.19
N LYS A 15 -4.70 14.28 3.38
CA LYS A 15 -3.45 14.88 3.84
C LYS A 15 -2.45 13.76 4.13
N ASP A 16 -1.19 13.97 3.73
CA ASP A 16 -0.10 13.02 3.94
C ASP A 16 -0.05 12.49 5.37
N GLY A 17 0.11 11.19 5.51
CA GLY A 17 0.23 10.52 6.80
C GLY A 17 -1.05 10.46 7.63
N THR A 18 -2.21 10.65 7.03
CA THR A 18 -3.49 10.56 7.74
C THR A 18 -4.34 9.39 7.25
N MET A 19 -5.24 8.93 8.13
CA MET A 19 -6.27 7.91 7.82
C MET A 19 -7.66 8.54 7.75
N THR A 20 -7.74 9.84 7.46
CA THR A 20 -9.02 10.57 7.37
C THR A 20 -9.24 11.02 5.94
N ILE A 21 -10.29 10.52 5.32
CA ILE A 21 -10.73 10.88 3.96
C ILE A 21 -12.09 11.57 4.03
N ASN A 22 -12.33 12.56 3.16
CA ASN A 22 -13.65 13.20 3.07
C ASN A 22 -14.69 12.17 2.60
N PRO A 23 -15.76 11.92 3.37
CA PRO A 23 -16.80 10.93 3.04
C PRO A 23 -17.55 11.23 1.73
N GLU A 24 -17.54 12.46 1.25
CA GLU A 24 -18.14 12.83 -0.03
C GLU A 24 -17.50 12.07 -1.21
N TYR A 25 -16.19 11.73 -1.13
CA TYR A 25 -15.54 10.93 -2.16
C TYR A 25 -16.19 9.55 -2.32
N MET A 26 -16.69 8.95 -1.23
CA MET A 26 -17.37 7.66 -1.29
C MET A 26 -18.66 7.75 -2.11
N THR A 27 -19.39 8.87 -1.96
CA THR A 27 -20.60 9.14 -2.73
C THR A 27 -20.28 9.36 -4.21
N VAL A 28 -19.21 10.10 -4.51
CA VAL A 28 -18.75 10.33 -5.89
C VAL A 28 -18.33 9.02 -6.55
N ILE A 29 -17.55 8.18 -5.86
CA ILE A 29 -17.09 6.90 -6.38
C ILE A 29 -18.27 5.98 -6.72
N ARG A 30 -19.30 5.90 -5.87
CA ARG A 30 -20.53 5.12 -6.16
C ARG A 30 -21.19 5.60 -7.44
N LYS A 31 -21.41 6.93 -7.57
CA LYS A 31 -22.01 7.50 -8.79
C LYS A 31 -21.18 7.23 -10.04
N LEU A 32 -19.86 7.32 -9.96
CA LEU A 32 -18.99 7.00 -11.09
C LEU A 32 -19.12 5.53 -11.51
N THR A 33 -19.18 4.62 -10.54
CA THR A 33 -19.38 3.18 -10.79
C THR A 33 -20.74 2.89 -11.43
N GLU A 34 -21.81 3.55 -10.97
CA GLU A 34 -23.16 3.45 -11.57
C GLU A 34 -23.18 3.94 -13.03
N LEU A 35 -22.35 4.91 -13.38
CA LEU A 35 -22.15 5.39 -14.76
C LEU A 35 -21.22 4.49 -15.60
N GLY A 36 -20.77 3.36 -15.06
CA GLY A 36 -19.86 2.44 -15.75
C GLY A 36 -18.41 2.94 -15.84
N ILE A 37 -18.02 3.90 -15.00
CA ILE A 37 -16.65 4.42 -14.93
C ILE A 37 -15.88 3.63 -13.87
N THR A 38 -14.79 2.98 -14.26
CA THR A 38 -13.89 2.28 -13.35
C THR A 38 -13.11 3.29 -12.51
N PHE A 39 -13.11 3.11 -11.19
CA PHE A 39 -12.29 3.91 -10.29
C PHE A 39 -11.11 3.11 -9.75
N VAL A 40 -9.92 3.69 -9.82
CA VAL A 40 -8.65 3.07 -9.42
C VAL A 40 -7.96 3.95 -8.39
N VAL A 41 -7.70 3.39 -7.22
CA VAL A 41 -6.89 3.99 -6.16
C VAL A 41 -5.44 3.59 -6.41
N CYS A 42 -4.54 4.56 -6.57
CA CYS A 42 -3.11 4.32 -6.84
C CYS A 42 -2.29 5.00 -5.75
N SER A 43 -1.52 4.24 -4.99
CA SER A 43 -0.72 4.82 -3.90
C SER A 43 0.56 4.02 -3.63
N GLY A 44 1.52 4.68 -2.96
CA GLY A 44 2.64 4.00 -2.32
C GLY A 44 2.27 3.27 -1.03
N ARG A 45 1.03 3.40 -0.57
CA ARG A 45 0.54 2.72 0.63
C ARG A 45 0.42 1.22 0.40
N GLN A 46 0.55 0.47 1.50
CA GLN A 46 0.19 -0.93 1.55
C GLN A 46 -1.33 -1.10 1.37
N TYR A 47 -1.75 -2.22 0.76
CA TYR A 47 -3.15 -2.51 0.49
C TYR A 47 -4.08 -2.38 1.71
N ASP A 48 -3.68 -2.90 2.88
CA ASP A 48 -4.51 -2.83 4.09
C ASP A 48 -4.77 -1.39 4.56
N SER A 49 -3.80 -0.50 4.35
CA SER A 49 -3.97 0.93 4.62
C SER A 49 -4.98 1.57 3.67
N GLU A 50 -4.85 1.32 2.37
CA GLU A 50 -5.79 1.83 1.37
C GLU A 50 -7.20 1.28 1.59
N ARG A 51 -7.31 -0.04 1.81
CA ARG A 51 -8.59 -0.72 2.04
C ARG A 51 -9.35 -0.13 3.22
N LYS A 52 -8.67 0.19 4.33
CA LYS A 52 -9.26 0.86 5.50
C LYS A 52 -9.80 2.24 5.15
N LEU A 53 -9.06 3.04 4.37
CA LEU A 53 -9.50 4.37 3.94
C LEU A 53 -10.76 4.31 3.06
N PHE A 54 -10.82 3.33 2.16
CA PHE A 54 -11.90 3.18 1.19
C PHE A 54 -12.92 2.10 1.59
N GLU A 55 -12.96 1.70 2.87
CA GLU A 55 -13.82 0.61 3.38
C GLU A 55 -15.28 0.69 2.87
N PRO A 56 -15.96 1.86 2.83
CA PRO A 56 -17.35 1.93 2.35
C PRO A 56 -17.55 1.64 0.87
N VAL A 57 -16.48 1.65 0.07
CA VAL A 57 -16.50 1.45 -1.40
C VAL A 57 -15.44 0.47 -1.88
N LYS A 58 -14.79 -0.26 -0.98
CA LYS A 58 -13.67 -1.16 -1.30
C LYS A 58 -13.98 -2.17 -2.41
N ASP A 59 -15.22 -2.65 -2.47
CA ASP A 59 -15.65 -3.63 -3.47
C ASP A 59 -15.96 -2.99 -4.84
N LEU A 60 -16.02 -1.66 -4.91
CA LEU A 60 -16.29 -0.92 -6.15
C LEU A 60 -15.02 -0.49 -6.87
N VAL A 61 -13.90 -0.35 -6.16
CA VAL A 61 -12.65 0.22 -6.68
C VAL A 61 -11.58 -0.84 -6.93
N TYR A 62 -10.63 -0.53 -7.79
CA TYR A 62 -9.38 -1.26 -7.91
C TYR A 62 -8.33 -0.58 -7.04
N PHE A 63 -7.45 -1.36 -6.43
CA PHE A 63 -6.30 -0.89 -5.67
C PHE A 63 -5.01 -1.22 -6.41
N VAL A 64 -4.17 -0.22 -6.57
CA VAL A 64 -2.82 -0.32 -7.13
C VAL A 64 -1.87 0.16 -6.03
N SER A 65 -1.48 -0.78 -5.18
CA SER A 65 -0.78 -0.55 -3.91
C SER A 65 0.74 -0.67 -4.04
N ASP A 66 1.46 -0.27 -3.00
CA ASP A 66 2.92 -0.40 -2.90
C ASP A 66 3.67 0.16 -4.13
N GLY A 67 3.24 1.34 -4.61
CA GLY A 67 3.84 1.99 -5.77
C GLY A 67 3.58 1.26 -7.10
N GLY A 68 2.53 0.44 -7.18
CA GLY A 68 2.15 -0.29 -8.40
C GLY A 68 2.60 -1.74 -8.43
N THR A 69 3.20 -2.24 -7.35
CA THR A 69 3.68 -3.63 -7.30
C THR A 69 2.55 -4.64 -7.07
N VAL A 70 1.44 -4.23 -6.44
CA VAL A 70 0.30 -5.09 -6.16
C VAL A 70 -0.98 -4.49 -6.72
N ILE A 71 -1.73 -5.26 -7.49
CA ILE A 71 -3.05 -4.87 -8.00
C ILE A 71 -4.11 -5.80 -7.41
N ARG A 72 -5.14 -5.23 -6.78
CA ARG A 72 -6.23 -5.98 -6.16
C ARG A 72 -7.61 -5.46 -6.55
N LYS A 73 -8.58 -6.36 -6.48
CA LYS A 73 -10.02 -6.09 -6.58
C LYS A 73 -10.79 -7.09 -5.72
N ASN A 74 -11.71 -6.63 -4.90
CA ASN A 74 -12.51 -7.48 -4.00
C ASN A 74 -11.64 -8.45 -3.18
N ASP A 75 -10.59 -7.92 -2.52
CA ASP A 75 -9.58 -8.66 -1.74
C ASP A 75 -8.76 -9.70 -2.55
N LYS A 76 -9.03 -9.87 -3.84
CA LYS A 76 -8.28 -10.78 -4.71
C LYS A 76 -7.09 -10.11 -5.34
N ILE A 77 -5.94 -10.74 -5.27
CA ILE A 77 -4.75 -10.33 -6.00
C ILE A 77 -4.98 -10.62 -7.49
N LEU A 78 -4.90 -9.59 -8.31
CA LEU A 78 -4.97 -9.70 -9.77
C LEU A 78 -3.58 -9.78 -10.38
N LYS A 79 -2.63 -9.06 -9.81
CA LYS A 79 -1.25 -9.03 -10.28
C LYS A 79 -0.29 -8.65 -9.15
N VAL A 80 0.89 -9.27 -9.17
CA VAL A 80 2.04 -8.88 -8.33
C VAL A 80 3.26 -8.75 -9.22
N HIS A 81 4.06 -7.72 -8.97
CA HIS A 81 5.38 -7.54 -9.53
C HIS A 81 6.40 -7.69 -8.41
N THR A 82 7.17 -8.76 -8.43
CA THR A 82 8.16 -9.09 -7.40
C THR A 82 9.57 -8.82 -7.89
N LEU A 83 10.45 -8.52 -6.96
CA LEU A 83 11.90 -8.58 -7.21
C LEU A 83 12.37 -10.03 -7.11
N PRO A 84 13.34 -10.47 -7.94
CA PRO A 84 13.98 -11.77 -7.76
C PRO A 84 14.61 -11.87 -6.36
N ASP A 85 14.58 -13.07 -5.79
CA ASP A 85 15.08 -13.35 -4.43
C ASP A 85 16.52 -12.88 -4.21
N GLU A 86 17.40 -13.15 -5.17
CA GLU A 86 18.78 -12.71 -5.12
C GLU A 86 18.96 -11.19 -5.10
N VAL A 87 18.05 -10.46 -5.76
CA VAL A 87 18.11 -8.99 -5.82
C VAL A 87 17.75 -8.38 -4.46
N TRP A 88 16.61 -8.74 -3.89
CA TRP A 88 16.20 -8.16 -2.62
C TRP A 88 17.11 -8.59 -1.46
N LYS A 89 17.58 -9.85 -1.44
CA LYS A 89 18.55 -10.34 -0.45
C LYS A 89 19.86 -9.59 -0.52
N ARG A 90 20.37 -9.32 -1.74
CA ARG A 90 21.58 -8.53 -1.95
C ARG A 90 21.40 -7.07 -1.50
N MET A 91 20.25 -6.46 -1.81
CA MET A 91 19.95 -5.10 -1.36
C MET A 91 19.89 -5.02 0.16
N HIS A 92 19.19 -5.95 0.80
CA HIS A 92 19.08 -6.03 2.26
C HIS A 92 20.46 -6.20 2.93
N HIS A 93 21.29 -7.10 2.42
CA HIS A 93 22.67 -7.30 2.90
C HIS A 93 23.51 -6.03 2.75
N MET A 94 23.42 -5.35 1.62
CA MET A 94 24.15 -4.11 1.37
C MET A 94 23.72 -2.97 2.33
N VAL A 95 22.42 -2.87 2.65
CA VAL A 95 21.93 -1.91 3.63
C VAL A 95 22.50 -2.22 5.01
N LYS A 96 22.49 -3.47 5.44
CA LYS A 96 23.07 -3.91 6.71
C LYS A 96 24.55 -3.60 6.85
N GLU A 97 25.33 -3.82 5.81
CA GLU A 97 26.78 -3.64 5.86
C GLU A 97 27.22 -2.17 5.75
N LYS A 98 26.50 -1.37 4.97
CA LYS A 98 26.95 -0.03 4.57
C LYS A 98 26.11 1.12 5.12
N MET A 99 24.91 0.86 5.57
CA MET A 99 23.94 1.88 5.98
C MET A 99 23.30 1.51 7.32
N LEU A 100 24.13 1.31 8.34
CA LEU A 100 23.72 0.85 9.68
C LEU A 100 22.68 1.75 10.39
N GLU A 101 22.52 2.99 9.97
CA GLU A 101 21.54 3.94 10.54
C GLU A 101 20.21 3.94 9.78
N CYS A 102 20.06 3.11 8.75
CA CYS A 102 18.82 3.04 7.96
C CYS A 102 17.91 1.92 8.45
N ASP A 103 16.63 2.25 8.63
CA ASP A 103 15.58 1.25 8.76
C ASP A 103 15.32 0.62 7.38
N CYS A 104 15.30 -0.72 7.33
CA CYS A 104 14.96 -1.47 6.12
C CYS A 104 13.65 -2.23 6.37
N PHE A 105 12.77 -2.18 5.40
CA PHE A 105 11.56 -3.00 5.42
C PHE A 105 11.28 -3.57 4.02
N ILE A 106 10.63 -4.72 3.99
CA ILE A 106 10.27 -5.45 2.78
C ILE A 106 8.76 -5.57 2.73
N ALA A 107 8.15 -4.96 1.72
CA ALA A 107 6.72 -5.10 1.45
C ALA A 107 6.47 -6.42 0.71
N THR A 108 5.47 -7.16 1.17
CA THR A 108 4.88 -8.29 0.48
C THR A 108 3.40 -8.01 0.23
N PRO A 109 2.71 -8.81 -0.61
CA PRO A 109 1.28 -8.60 -0.80
C PRO A 109 0.45 -8.67 0.50
N GLU A 110 0.90 -9.44 1.50
CA GLU A 110 0.15 -9.67 2.74
C GLU A 110 0.51 -8.69 3.86
N CYS A 111 1.80 -8.32 3.98
CA CYS A 111 2.27 -7.50 5.09
C CYS A 111 3.62 -6.85 4.77
N CYS A 112 4.09 -6.02 5.67
CA CYS A 112 5.41 -5.40 5.59
C CYS A 112 6.31 -5.93 6.71
N TYR A 113 7.47 -6.47 6.35
CA TYR A 113 8.46 -6.99 7.29
C TYR A 113 9.52 -5.95 7.60
N ALA A 114 9.89 -5.81 8.88
CA ALA A 114 10.99 -4.98 9.31
C ALA A 114 11.80 -5.69 10.41
N GLU A 115 13.10 -5.38 10.52
CA GLU A 115 13.95 -5.96 11.57
C GLU A 115 13.79 -5.24 12.91
N ASN A 116 13.59 -3.93 12.87
CA ASN A 116 13.53 -3.07 14.05
C ASN A 116 12.10 -2.63 14.35
N GLU A 117 11.38 -3.39 15.17
CA GLU A 117 10.02 -3.07 15.62
C GLU A 117 9.96 -1.81 16.51
N ASN A 118 11.09 -1.40 17.08
CA ASN A 118 11.20 -0.19 17.90
C ASN A 118 11.65 1.03 17.08
N GLY A 119 11.93 0.85 15.80
CA GLY A 119 12.31 1.91 14.87
C GLY A 119 11.21 2.98 14.73
N ARG A 120 11.64 4.22 14.50
CA ARG A 120 10.69 5.34 14.30
C ARG A 120 9.81 5.09 13.07
N MET A 121 10.39 4.58 11.99
CA MET A 121 9.68 4.29 10.74
C MET A 121 8.64 3.17 10.93
N PHE A 122 9.00 2.09 11.63
CA PHE A 122 8.08 0.99 11.93
C PHE A 122 6.82 1.50 12.64
N ARG A 123 7.00 2.27 13.72
CA ARG A 123 5.87 2.84 14.46
C ARG A 123 5.06 3.81 13.63
N TRP A 124 5.72 4.67 12.87
CA TRP A 124 5.03 5.65 12.03
C TRP A 124 4.18 4.99 10.95
N LEU A 125 4.68 3.99 10.23
CA LEU A 125 3.91 3.26 9.23
C LEU A 125 2.73 2.50 9.85
N ARG A 126 2.96 1.83 10.98
CA ARG A 126 1.91 1.10 11.68
C ARG A 126 0.83 2.05 12.23
N ASP A 127 1.22 3.09 12.94
CA ASP A 127 0.31 3.92 13.75
C ASP A 127 -0.34 5.04 12.92
N SER A 128 0.37 5.62 11.95
CA SER A 128 -0.13 6.73 11.12
C SER A 128 -0.78 6.26 9.82
N TYR A 129 -0.23 5.22 9.19
CA TYR A 129 -0.74 4.69 7.93
C TYR A 129 -1.54 3.39 8.06
N GLY A 130 -1.54 2.76 9.23
CA GLY A 130 -2.28 1.52 9.48
C GLY A 130 -1.75 0.31 8.73
N TYR A 131 -0.45 0.26 8.44
CA TYR A 131 0.20 -0.88 7.81
C TYR A 131 0.15 -2.12 8.70
N ASP A 132 0.01 -3.31 8.10
CA ASP A 132 0.32 -4.58 8.75
C ASP A 132 1.85 -4.74 8.79
N MET A 133 2.46 -4.33 9.91
CA MET A 133 3.89 -4.39 10.13
C MET A 133 4.24 -5.61 10.96
N ARG A 134 5.16 -6.44 10.47
CA ARG A 134 5.64 -7.64 11.17
C ARG A 134 7.14 -7.60 11.39
N LYS A 135 7.59 -8.24 12.48
CA LYS A 135 9.00 -8.46 12.75
C LYS A 135 9.51 -9.63 11.91
N GLU A 136 10.80 -9.64 11.59
CA GLU A 136 11.54 -10.69 10.90
C GLU A 136 11.48 -10.66 9.37
N ILE A 137 12.44 -9.96 8.78
CA ILE A 137 12.71 -10.02 7.34
C ILE A 137 13.12 -11.45 6.89
N GLY A 138 13.73 -12.25 7.77
CA GLY A 138 14.16 -13.62 7.44
C GLY A 138 13.03 -14.61 7.11
N ARG A 139 11.77 -14.24 7.31
CA ARG A 139 10.58 -15.04 6.93
C ARG A 139 9.82 -14.48 5.73
N ALA A 140 10.30 -13.40 5.12
CA ALA A 140 9.72 -12.90 3.88
C ALA A 140 9.96 -13.92 2.76
N HIS A 141 9.01 -14.79 2.55
CA HIS A 141 8.91 -15.58 1.33
C HIS A 141 8.08 -14.78 0.33
N VAL A 142 8.77 -14.18 -0.62
CA VAL A 142 8.15 -13.41 -1.71
C VAL A 142 7.82 -14.34 -2.86
#